data_ecfe4191673271759ffe7c8bc3ab0ccf
#
_entry.id   ecfe4191673271759ffe7c8bc3ab0ccf
#
_cell.length_a   1.000
_cell.length_b   1.000
_cell.length_c   1.000
_cell.angle_alpha   90.00
_cell.angle_beta   90.00
_cell.angle_gamma   90.00
#
_symmetry.space_group_name_H-M   'P 1'
#
loop_
_entity.id
_entity.type
_entity.pdbx_description
1 polymer ?
#
loop_
_entity_poly.entity_id
_entity_poly.type
_entity_poly.pdbx_seq_one_letter_code
_entity_poly.pdbx_strand_id
1 'polypeptide(L)'
;WMSHGVRIFRVDNPHTKPVDFWAWLLGEVRRTDPDVLFFAEAFTRPAMMHMLGKVGFHMSYTYFTWRNEKWEIEEYLTELSTETDSFFRPNFFVNTPDINPFYLQTGGRTAFTIRAVLAATLSPLWGVYSGFELFESAPLGPGREEYLDSEKFQYRPRDWQAAAESGENLNLLIGRLNQVRREHPALQQLRDVHF
;
A
#
# COMPACT_ATOMS: atom_id res chain seq x y z
N TRP A 1 -5.84 -1.20 23.16
CA TRP A 1 -6.47 -1.56 21.90
C TRP A 1 -6.57 -3.08 21.72
N MET A 2 -5.51 -3.83 22.03
CA MET A 2 -5.52 -5.30 21.92
C MET A 2 -6.64 -5.92 22.77
N SER A 3 -6.88 -5.41 23.99
CA SER A 3 -7.99 -5.85 24.86
C SER A 3 -9.38 -5.56 24.27
N HIS A 4 -9.47 -4.68 23.28
CA HIS A 4 -10.69 -4.37 22.51
C HIS A 4 -10.78 -5.12 21.19
N GLY A 5 -9.90 -6.11 20.94
CA GLY A 5 -9.92 -6.95 19.74
C GLY A 5 -9.12 -6.44 18.55
N VAL A 6 -8.39 -5.32 18.69
CA VAL A 6 -7.52 -4.84 17.62
C VAL A 6 -6.30 -5.75 17.50
N ARG A 7 -6.09 -6.33 16.31
CA ARG A 7 -4.99 -7.26 16.03
C ARG A 7 -4.05 -6.82 14.93
N ILE A 8 -4.37 -5.73 14.21
CA ILE A 8 -3.52 -5.18 13.16
C ILE A 8 -3.31 -3.69 13.42
N PHE A 9 -2.05 -3.28 13.46
CA PHE A 9 -1.65 -1.90 13.72
C PHE A 9 -0.84 -1.35 12.53
N ARG A 10 -1.33 -0.32 11.89
CA ARG A 10 -0.53 0.52 11.00
C ARG A 10 0.21 1.54 11.85
N VAL A 11 1.53 1.55 11.73
CA VAL A 11 2.40 2.47 12.47
C VAL A 11 2.86 3.58 11.54
N ASP A 12 2.47 4.78 11.90
CA ASP A 12 2.85 6.01 11.20
C ASP A 12 4.31 6.36 11.50
N ASN A 13 5.09 6.56 10.46
CA ASN A 13 6.48 7.02 10.52
C ASN A 13 7.36 6.29 11.57
N PRO A 14 7.41 4.93 11.59
CA PRO A 14 8.20 4.21 12.60
C PRO A 14 9.70 4.54 12.54
N HIS A 15 10.21 4.98 11.40
CA HIS A 15 11.60 5.39 11.22
C HIS A 15 12.01 6.62 12.05
N THR A 16 11.04 7.33 12.64
CA THR A 16 11.30 8.46 13.55
C THR A 16 11.63 8.02 14.98
N LYS A 17 11.54 6.74 15.27
CA LYS A 17 11.90 6.14 16.55
C LYS A 17 13.11 5.23 16.38
N PRO A 18 13.90 5.02 17.46
CA PRO A 18 15.03 4.10 17.41
C PRO A 18 14.61 2.68 16.99
N VAL A 19 15.40 2.04 16.17
CA VAL A 19 15.16 0.65 15.71
C VAL A 19 15.08 -0.31 16.89
N ASP A 20 15.92 -0.14 17.90
CA ASP A 20 15.93 -0.97 19.12
C ASP A 20 14.61 -0.91 19.89
N PHE A 21 13.95 0.24 19.89
CA PHE A 21 12.60 0.37 20.46
C PHE A 21 11.62 -0.56 19.75
N TRP A 22 11.66 -0.61 18.43
CA TRP A 22 10.79 -1.49 17.66
C TRP A 22 11.15 -2.96 17.84
N ALA A 23 12.43 -3.29 17.86
CA ALA A 23 12.89 -4.65 18.13
C ALA A 23 12.35 -5.16 19.46
N TRP A 24 12.44 -4.33 20.51
CA TRP A 24 11.89 -4.64 21.83
C TRP A 24 10.36 -4.76 21.80
N LEU A 25 9.66 -3.74 21.31
CA LEU A 25 8.18 -3.71 21.33
C LEU A 25 7.57 -4.89 20.57
N LEU A 26 8.04 -5.11 19.32
CA LEU A 26 7.53 -6.19 18.48
C LEU A 26 7.85 -7.56 19.07
N GLY A 27 9.02 -7.70 19.68
CA GLY A 27 9.42 -8.91 20.39
C GLY A 27 8.51 -9.20 21.60
N GLU A 28 8.23 -8.19 22.43
CA GLU A 28 7.37 -8.35 23.61
C GLU A 28 5.93 -8.68 23.22
N VAL A 29 5.37 -7.98 22.24
CA VAL A 29 4.00 -8.26 21.77
C VAL A 29 3.93 -9.68 21.19
N ARG A 30 4.89 -10.09 20.37
CA ARG A 30 4.90 -11.43 19.77
C ARG A 30 4.95 -12.54 20.81
N ARG A 31 5.60 -12.31 21.94
CA ARG A 31 5.72 -13.29 23.02
C ARG A 31 4.38 -13.57 23.72
N THR A 32 3.49 -12.57 23.80
CA THR A 32 2.19 -12.69 24.48
C THR A 32 1.01 -12.82 23.52
N ASP A 33 1.10 -12.18 22.37
CA ASP A 33 0.02 -12.06 21.37
C ASP A 33 0.59 -12.27 19.95
N PRO A 34 0.97 -13.52 19.58
CA PRO A 34 1.68 -13.80 18.32
C PRO A 34 0.84 -13.58 17.06
N ASP A 35 -0.45 -13.39 17.19
CA ASP A 35 -1.40 -13.09 16.12
C ASP A 35 -1.51 -11.59 15.81
N VAL A 36 -0.85 -10.73 16.60
CA VAL A 36 -0.86 -9.28 16.38
C VAL A 36 0.15 -8.90 15.28
N LEU A 37 -0.33 -8.15 14.29
CA LEU A 37 0.46 -7.71 13.15
C LEU A 37 0.75 -6.22 13.21
N PHE A 38 1.97 -5.85 12.82
CA PHE A 38 2.40 -4.46 12.71
C PHE A 38 2.84 -4.14 11.28
N PHE A 39 2.28 -3.08 10.72
CA PHE A 39 2.55 -2.57 9.38
C PHE A 39 3.29 -1.25 9.47
N ALA A 40 4.42 -1.16 8.76
CA ALA A 40 5.25 0.04 8.77
C ALA A 40 4.85 0.97 7.62
N GLU A 41 4.38 2.16 7.95
CA GLU A 41 4.31 3.26 6.99
C GLU A 41 5.54 4.14 7.16
N ALA A 42 6.57 3.86 6.36
CA ALA A 42 7.89 4.44 6.52
C ALA A 42 8.52 4.77 5.17
N PHE A 43 8.13 5.90 4.58
CA PHE A 43 8.73 6.40 3.35
C PHE A 43 10.08 7.07 3.67
N THR A 44 11.10 6.24 3.87
CA THR A 44 12.45 6.63 4.25
C THR A 44 13.48 5.95 3.33
N ARG A 45 14.76 6.07 3.64
CA ARG A 45 15.83 5.44 2.85
C ARG A 45 15.70 3.90 2.86
N PRO A 46 16.05 3.19 1.77
CA PRO A 46 15.92 1.72 1.68
C PRO A 46 16.53 0.98 2.87
N ALA A 47 17.73 1.34 3.28
CA ALA A 47 18.38 0.69 4.43
C ALA A 47 17.56 0.74 5.72
N MET A 48 16.85 1.84 5.99
CA MET A 48 15.99 1.98 7.17
C MET A 48 14.70 1.17 7.00
N MET A 49 14.08 1.19 5.81
CA MET A 49 12.91 0.36 5.52
C MET A 49 13.22 -1.13 5.70
N HIS A 50 14.36 -1.59 5.17
CA HIS A 50 14.82 -2.97 5.33
C HIS A 50 15.08 -3.31 6.80
N MET A 51 15.67 -2.38 7.57
CA MET A 51 15.91 -2.59 8.99
C MET A 51 14.61 -2.78 9.76
N LEU A 52 13.58 -1.98 9.48
CA LEU A 52 12.25 -2.14 10.08
C LEU A 52 11.65 -3.52 9.75
N GLY A 53 11.80 -4.01 8.53
CA GLY A 53 11.41 -5.37 8.17
C GLY A 53 12.17 -6.42 8.99
N LYS A 54 13.49 -6.27 9.12
CA LYS A 54 14.35 -7.21 9.87
C LYS A 54 14.04 -7.27 11.36
N VAL A 55 13.64 -6.16 11.99
CA VAL A 55 13.27 -6.16 13.42
C VAL A 55 11.86 -6.66 13.69
N GLY A 56 11.09 -6.97 12.66
CA GLY A 56 9.87 -7.74 12.81
C GLY A 56 8.56 -7.05 12.40
N PHE A 57 8.60 -5.94 11.69
CA PHE A 57 7.40 -5.45 11.01
C PHE A 57 6.93 -6.48 9.99
N HIS A 58 5.64 -6.78 10.00
CA HIS A 58 5.06 -7.87 9.20
C HIS A 58 4.84 -7.46 7.74
N MET A 59 4.73 -6.16 7.47
CA MET A 59 4.54 -5.58 6.16
C MET A 59 5.05 -4.14 6.16
N SER A 60 5.45 -3.65 4.98
CA SER A 60 5.83 -2.27 4.78
C SER A 60 5.11 -1.66 3.57
N TYR A 61 4.76 -0.40 3.68
CA TYR A 61 4.46 0.44 2.52
C TYR A 61 5.73 0.58 1.68
N THR A 62 5.58 0.88 0.40
CA THR A 62 6.67 0.75 -0.56
C THR A 62 6.75 1.95 -1.50
N TYR A 63 7.85 2.04 -2.26
CA TYR A 63 8.02 3.06 -3.30
C TYR A 63 7.19 2.80 -4.56
N PHE A 64 6.41 1.72 -4.63
CA PHE A 64 5.56 1.42 -5.79
C PHE A 64 4.75 2.64 -6.23
N THR A 65 4.23 3.42 -5.29
CA THR A 65 3.43 4.61 -5.56
C THR A 65 4.10 5.58 -6.57
N TRP A 66 5.43 5.65 -6.55
CA TRP A 66 6.23 6.54 -7.42
C TRP A 66 6.98 5.83 -8.55
N ARG A 67 6.94 4.49 -8.62
CA ARG A 67 7.53 3.72 -9.72
C ARG A 67 6.53 3.61 -10.85
N ASN A 68 6.70 4.36 -11.93
CA ASN A 68 5.74 4.44 -13.03
C ASN A 68 6.28 3.89 -14.34
N GLU A 69 7.59 4.02 -14.57
CA GLU A 69 8.23 3.52 -15.78
C GLU A 69 8.48 2.00 -15.68
N LYS A 70 8.45 1.31 -16.84
CA LYS A 70 8.66 -0.13 -16.92
C LYS A 70 9.95 -0.56 -16.19
N TRP A 71 11.08 0.08 -16.50
CA TRP A 71 12.37 -0.26 -15.91
C TRP A 71 12.41 -0.03 -14.39
N GLU A 72 11.74 1.00 -13.88
CA GLU A 72 11.64 1.26 -12.43
C GLU A 72 10.89 0.13 -11.71
N ILE A 73 9.81 -0.35 -12.33
CA ILE A 73 8.99 -1.43 -11.77
C ILE A 73 9.78 -2.75 -11.81
N GLU A 74 10.45 -3.05 -12.92
CA GLU A 74 11.27 -4.26 -13.09
C GLU A 74 12.44 -4.29 -12.09
N GLU A 75 13.18 -3.19 -11.95
CA GLU A 75 14.26 -3.05 -10.98
C GLU A 75 13.75 -3.27 -9.54
N TYR A 76 12.68 -2.57 -9.18
CA TYR A 76 12.13 -2.63 -7.83
C TYR A 76 11.56 -4.01 -7.49
N LEU A 77 10.87 -4.65 -8.41
CA LEU A 77 10.37 -6.02 -8.21
C LEU A 77 11.49 -7.04 -8.13
N THR A 78 12.57 -6.86 -8.90
CA THR A 78 13.76 -7.71 -8.79
C THR A 78 14.36 -7.60 -7.39
N GLU A 79 14.58 -6.39 -6.87
CA GLU A 79 15.05 -6.16 -5.49
C GLU A 79 14.13 -6.87 -4.48
N LEU A 80 12.81 -6.65 -4.58
CA LEU A 80 11.84 -7.18 -3.63
C LEU A 80 11.72 -8.70 -3.66
N SER A 81 11.92 -9.34 -4.82
CA SER A 81 11.74 -10.79 -4.99
C SER A 81 13.01 -11.61 -4.82
N THR A 82 14.19 -10.97 -4.79
CA THR A 82 15.48 -11.66 -4.70
C THR A 82 16.32 -11.25 -3.50
N GLU A 83 16.40 -9.95 -3.22
CA GLU A 83 17.30 -9.44 -2.17
C GLU A 83 16.62 -9.33 -0.80
N THR A 84 15.32 -9.04 -0.79
CA THR A 84 14.61 -8.69 0.45
C THR A 84 13.46 -9.63 0.80
N ASP A 85 13.15 -10.61 -0.03
CA ASP A 85 12.00 -11.53 0.10
C ASP A 85 11.94 -12.29 1.43
N SER A 86 13.10 -12.54 2.04
CA SER A 86 13.21 -13.29 3.29
C SER A 86 12.75 -12.51 4.54
N PHE A 87 12.77 -11.17 4.49
CA PHE A 87 12.48 -10.32 5.66
C PHE A 87 11.55 -9.13 5.38
N PHE A 88 11.28 -8.81 4.13
CA PHE A 88 10.50 -7.63 3.76
C PHE A 88 9.27 -8.03 2.95
N ARG A 89 8.08 -7.73 3.45
CA ARG A 89 6.82 -8.00 2.76
C ARG A 89 6.23 -6.68 2.27
N PRO A 90 6.23 -6.46 0.94
CA PRO A 90 5.73 -5.23 0.36
C PRO A 90 4.21 -5.16 0.37
N ASN A 91 3.68 -3.97 0.56
CA ASN A 91 2.32 -3.61 0.24
C ASN A 91 2.34 -2.52 -0.85
N PHE A 92 1.72 -2.81 -1.98
CA PHE A 92 1.63 -1.86 -3.08
C PHE A 92 0.37 -1.01 -2.93
N PHE A 93 0.52 0.14 -2.29
CA PHE A 93 -0.53 1.16 -2.28
C PHE A 93 -0.52 1.94 -3.59
N VAL A 94 -1.68 2.06 -4.23
CA VAL A 94 -1.86 2.90 -5.43
C VAL A 94 -1.93 4.37 -5.06
N ASN A 95 -2.43 4.68 -3.89
CA ASN A 95 -2.52 5.99 -3.25
C ASN A 95 -2.68 5.82 -1.75
N THR A 96 -2.51 6.89 -0.98
CA THR A 96 -2.76 6.89 0.48
C THR A 96 -3.51 8.16 0.87
N PRO A 97 -4.02 8.28 2.10
CA PRO A 97 -4.60 9.55 2.57
C PRO A 97 -3.65 10.75 2.47
N ASP A 98 -2.34 10.49 2.45
CA ASP A 98 -1.28 11.50 2.38
C ASP A 98 -0.70 11.68 0.97
N ILE A 99 -0.94 10.73 0.06
CA ILE A 99 -0.26 10.67 -1.23
C ILE A 99 -1.26 10.49 -2.35
N ASN A 100 -1.41 11.54 -3.16
CA ASN A 100 -2.10 11.57 -4.44
C ASN A 100 -1.04 11.63 -5.56
N PRO A 101 -0.60 10.50 -6.12
CA PRO A 101 0.52 10.47 -7.05
C PRO A 101 0.24 11.30 -8.30
N PHE A 102 1.26 12.01 -8.80
CA PHE A 102 1.15 12.81 -10.02
C PHE A 102 0.64 12.02 -11.22
N TYR A 103 1.00 10.74 -11.31
CA TYR A 103 0.53 9.86 -12.36
C TYR A 103 -1.00 9.70 -12.36
N LEU A 104 -1.62 9.63 -11.19
CA LEU A 104 -3.08 9.59 -11.05
C LEU A 104 -3.72 10.97 -11.30
N GLN A 105 -3.06 12.06 -10.91
CA GLN A 105 -3.60 13.42 -11.12
C GLN A 105 -3.80 13.75 -12.60
N THR A 106 -2.95 13.22 -13.48
CA THR A 106 -2.92 13.60 -14.90
C THR A 106 -3.35 12.50 -15.86
N GLY A 107 -3.25 11.23 -15.45
CA GLY A 107 -3.45 10.08 -16.35
C GLY A 107 -4.88 9.59 -16.49
N GLY A 108 -5.83 10.17 -15.76
CA GLY A 108 -7.25 9.84 -15.82
C GLY A 108 -7.53 8.35 -15.57
N ARG A 109 -8.71 7.88 -16.01
CA ARG A 109 -9.18 6.50 -15.81
C ARG A 109 -8.15 5.42 -16.18
N THR A 110 -7.39 5.65 -17.24
CA THR A 110 -6.36 4.69 -17.70
C THR A 110 -5.26 4.50 -16.66
N ALA A 111 -4.77 5.57 -16.06
CA ALA A 111 -3.76 5.50 -15.02
C ALA A 111 -4.26 4.73 -13.78
N PHE A 112 -5.48 5.00 -13.34
CA PHE A 112 -6.10 4.28 -12.23
C PHE A 112 -6.22 2.78 -12.53
N THR A 113 -6.68 2.43 -13.73
CA THR A 113 -6.79 1.02 -14.16
C THR A 113 -5.42 0.33 -14.17
N ILE A 114 -4.41 0.93 -14.79
CA ILE A 114 -3.05 0.38 -14.86
C ILE A 114 -2.49 0.18 -13.45
N ARG A 115 -2.59 1.19 -12.59
CA ARG A 115 -2.04 1.11 -11.22
C ARG A 115 -2.75 0.05 -10.39
N ALA A 116 -4.07 -0.07 -10.49
CA ALA A 116 -4.83 -1.11 -9.80
C ALA A 116 -4.39 -2.52 -10.24
N VAL A 117 -4.27 -2.76 -11.55
CA VAL A 117 -3.85 -4.06 -12.08
C VAL A 117 -2.43 -4.38 -11.61
N LEU A 118 -1.46 -3.47 -11.80
CA LEU A 118 -0.08 -3.70 -11.40
C LEU A 118 0.05 -3.93 -9.89
N ALA A 119 -0.58 -3.10 -9.06
CA ALA A 119 -0.53 -3.28 -7.61
C ALA A 119 -1.11 -4.62 -7.17
N ALA A 120 -2.26 -4.99 -7.73
CA ALA A 120 -2.96 -6.21 -7.35
C ALA A 120 -2.28 -7.50 -7.84
N THR A 121 -1.47 -7.44 -8.90
CA THR A 121 -0.85 -8.64 -9.51
C THR A 121 0.64 -8.77 -9.26
N LEU A 122 1.32 -7.70 -8.88
CA LEU A 122 2.77 -7.68 -8.67
C LEU A 122 3.19 -7.68 -7.19
N SER A 123 2.25 -7.73 -6.27
CA SER A 123 2.55 -7.78 -4.84
C SER A 123 1.59 -8.70 -4.08
N PRO A 124 2.06 -9.42 -3.05
CA PRO A 124 1.21 -10.23 -2.20
C PRO A 124 0.19 -9.39 -1.41
N LEU A 125 0.48 -8.12 -1.17
CA LEU A 125 -0.41 -7.17 -0.52
C LEU A 125 -0.55 -5.92 -1.38
N TRP A 126 -1.76 -5.41 -1.49
CA TRP A 126 -2.04 -4.14 -2.14
C TRP A 126 -3.12 -3.36 -1.41
N GLY A 127 -3.12 -2.06 -1.57
CA GLY A 127 -4.07 -1.18 -0.89
C GLY A 127 -4.51 -0.02 -1.76
N VAL A 128 -5.72 0.45 -1.47
CA VAL A 128 -6.29 1.66 -2.05
C VAL A 128 -6.77 2.57 -0.93
N TYR A 129 -6.61 3.86 -1.11
CA TYR A 129 -7.31 4.85 -0.30
C TYR A 129 -8.68 5.12 -0.90
N SER A 130 -9.68 5.23 -0.05
CA SER A 130 -11.07 5.48 -0.41
C SER A 130 -11.22 6.68 -1.35
N GLY A 131 -11.96 6.50 -2.44
CA GLY A 131 -12.09 7.47 -3.53
C GLY A 131 -11.24 7.13 -4.76
N PHE A 132 -10.25 6.26 -4.65
CA PHE A 132 -9.52 5.73 -5.79
C PHE A 132 -10.47 5.05 -6.79
N GLU A 133 -11.39 4.28 -6.30
CA GLU A 133 -12.42 3.61 -7.09
C GLU A 133 -13.36 4.56 -7.84
N LEU A 134 -13.40 5.82 -7.45
CA LEU A 134 -14.16 6.90 -8.08
C LEU A 134 -13.29 7.86 -8.90
N PHE A 135 -12.04 7.50 -9.16
CA PHE A 135 -11.07 8.33 -9.88
C PHE A 135 -10.77 9.68 -9.21
N GLU A 136 -10.93 9.77 -7.89
CA GLU A 136 -10.57 10.98 -7.16
C GLU A 136 -9.07 11.24 -7.27
N SER A 137 -8.71 12.41 -7.79
CA SER A 137 -7.32 12.78 -8.07
C SER A 137 -7.04 14.29 -7.93
N ALA A 138 -8.02 15.05 -7.43
CA ALA A 138 -7.84 16.48 -7.26
C ALA A 138 -6.76 16.77 -6.21
N PRO A 139 -5.64 17.45 -6.57
CA PRO A 139 -4.62 17.81 -5.60
C PRO A 139 -5.02 19.03 -4.78
N LEU A 140 -4.43 19.17 -3.59
CA LEU A 140 -4.59 20.35 -2.74
C LEU A 140 -4.15 21.65 -3.44
N GLY A 141 -3.21 21.55 -4.37
CA GLY A 141 -2.72 22.65 -5.17
C GLY A 141 -1.67 22.19 -6.19
N PRO A 142 -1.23 23.08 -7.09
CA PRO A 142 -0.24 22.72 -8.10
C PRO A 142 1.04 22.16 -7.50
N GLY A 143 1.52 21.03 -8.05
CA GLY A 143 2.76 20.38 -7.59
C GLY A 143 2.67 19.71 -6.21
N ARG A 144 1.46 19.50 -5.69
CA ARG A 144 1.24 18.82 -4.41
C ARG A 144 0.75 17.40 -4.63
N GLU A 145 1.27 16.47 -3.86
CA GLU A 145 0.78 15.08 -3.81
C GLU A 145 -0.22 14.86 -2.66
N GLU A 146 -0.80 15.92 -2.13
CA GLU A 146 -1.87 15.85 -1.13
C GLU A 146 -3.22 15.96 -1.83
N TYR A 147 -4.20 15.21 -1.36
CA TYR A 147 -5.58 15.33 -1.85
C TYR A 147 -6.25 16.61 -1.37
N LEU A 148 -7.00 17.25 -2.28
CA LEU A 148 -7.99 18.25 -1.88
C LEU A 148 -9.07 17.56 -1.03
N ASP A 149 -9.42 18.16 0.11
CA ASP A 149 -10.44 17.64 1.03
C ASP A 149 -10.17 16.18 1.48
N SER A 150 -8.93 15.88 1.82
CA SER A 150 -8.53 14.58 2.37
C SER A 150 -9.28 14.25 3.66
N GLU A 151 -9.69 12.99 3.84
CA GLU A 151 -10.36 12.51 5.06
C GLU A 151 -9.47 12.47 6.31
N LYS A 152 -8.24 12.95 6.24
CA LYS A 152 -7.34 13.06 7.40
C LYS A 152 -7.94 13.87 8.54
N PHE A 153 -8.75 14.87 8.22
CA PHE A 153 -9.25 15.84 9.19
C PHE A 153 -10.76 16.02 9.18
N GLN A 154 -11.46 15.52 8.17
CA GLN A 154 -12.90 15.68 8.03
C GLN A 154 -13.53 14.55 7.23
N TYR A 155 -14.78 14.29 7.52
CA TYR A 155 -15.57 13.33 6.76
C TYR A 155 -15.82 13.86 5.32
N ARG A 156 -15.61 12.98 4.32
CA ARG A 156 -15.89 13.26 2.92
C ARG A 156 -17.01 12.36 2.43
N PRO A 157 -18.22 12.88 2.25
CA PRO A 157 -19.32 12.09 1.69
C PRO A 157 -19.07 11.80 0.22
N ARG A 158 -19.43 10.58 -0.20
CA ARG A 158 -19.38 10.14 -1.60
C ARG A 158 -20.70 9.53 -2.00
N ASP A 159 -21.18 9.86 -3.19
CA ASP A 159 -22.40 9.26 -3.74
C ASP A 159 -22.06 7.94 -4.46
N TRP A 160 -21.98 6.89 -3.68
CA TRP A 160 -21.67 5.53 -4.16
C TRP A 160 -22.74 5.00 -5.10
N GLN A 161 -24.02 5.39 -4.88
CA GLN A 161 -25.13 4.95 -5.72
C GLN A 161 -25.06 5.61 -7.10
N ALA A 162 -24.90 6.90 -7.18
CA ALA A 162 -24.73 7.60 -8.45
C ALA A 162 -23.51 7.10 -9.24
N ALA A 163 -22.40 6.83 -8.55
CA ALA A 163 -21.22 6.24 -9.17
C ALA A 163 -21.47 4.83 -9.73
N ALA A 164 -22.25 4.02 -9.03
CA ALA A 164 -22.64 2.69 -9.51
C ALA A 164 -23.57 2.77 -10.73
N GLU A 165 -24.54 3.66 -10.71
CA GLU A 165 -25.52 3.87 -11.79
C GLU A 165 -24.87 4.42 -13.06
N SER A 166 -23.94 5.35 -12.93
CA SER A 166 -23.20 5.94 -14.08
C SER A 166 -22.16 4.99 -14.68
N GLY A 167 -21.69 3.99 -13.94
CA GLY A 167 -20.57 3.14 -14.32
C GLY A 167 -19.20 3.85 -14.27
N GLU A 168 -19.13 5.08 -13.79
CA GLU A 168 -17.90 5.84 -13.62
C GLU A 168 -17.19 5.47 -12.30
N ASN A 169 -16.77 4.18 -12.22
CA ASN A 169 -16.05 3.65 -11.08
C ASN A 169 -15.21 2.40 -11.45
N LEU A 170 -14.35 1.97 -10.53
CA LEU A 170 -13.52 0.78 -10.66
C LEU A 170 -14.01 -0.41 -9.82
N ASN A 171 -15.18 -0.34 -9.20
CA ASN A 171 -15.64 -1.37 -8.25
C ASN A 171 -15.64 -2.78 -8.84
N LEU A 172 -16.13 -2.94 -10.07
CA LEU A 172 -16.13 -4.23 -10.77
C LEU A 172 -14.70 -4.72 -11.04
N LEU A 173 -13.81 -3.84 -11.49
CA LEU A 173 -12.40 -4.19 -11.73
C LEU A 173 -11.71 -4.62 -10.43
N ILE A 174 -11.83 -3.83 -9.37
CA ILE A 174 -11.24 -4.14 -8.05
C ILE A 174 -11.80 -5.46 -7.51
N GLY A 175 -13.10 -5.66 -7.62
CA GLY A 175 -13.75 -6.91 -7.24
C GLY A 175 -13.20 -8.10 -8.00
N ARG A 176 -13.01 -7.97 -9.32
CA ARG A 176 -12.44 -9.02 -10.17
C ARG A 176 -10.96 -9.30 -9.85
N LEU A 177 -10.16 -8.25 -9.66
CA LEU A 177 -8.76 -8.39 -9.24
C LEU A 177 -8.65 -9.15 -7.92
N ASN A 178 -9.46 -8.80 -6.93
CA ASN A 178 -9.48 -9.48 -5.64
C ASN A 178 -9.96 -10.92 -5.75
N GLN A 179 -10.89 -11.23 -6.64
CA GLN A 179 -11.31 -12.59 -6.93
C GLN A 179 -10.15 -13.41 -7.52
N VAL A 180 -9.50 -12.90 -8.57
CA VAL A 180 -8.33 -13.53 -9.21
C VAL A 180 -7.23 -13.80 -8.20
N ARG A 181 -6.92 -12.86 -7.33
CA ARG A 181 -5.91 -13.02 -6.27
C ARG A 181 -6.26 -14.17 -5.30
N ARG A 182 -7.52 -14.35 -4.96
CA ARG A 182 -7.96 -15.47 -4.10
C ARG A 182 -7.89 -16.83 -4.81
N GLU A 183 -8.16 -16.85 -6.10
CA GLU A 183 -8.16 -18.06 -6.93
C GLU A 183 -6.73 -18.53 -7.32
N HIS A 184 -5.76 -17.61 -7.33
CA HIS A 184 -4.38 -17.86 -7.79
C HIS A 184 -3.36 -17.63 -6.68
N PRO A 185 -2.92 -18.69 -5.97
CA PRO A 185 -1.92 -18.57 -4.89
C PRO A 185 -0.60 -17.90 -5.30
N ALA A 186 -0.21 -17.99 -6.58
CA ALA A 186 0.98 -17.31 -7.10
C ALA A 186 0.95 -15.79 -6.87
N LEU A 187 -0.25 -15.17 -6.88
CA LEU A 187 -0.41 -13.74 -6.65
C LEU A 187 -0.37 -13.34 -5.15
N GLN A 188 -0.25 -14.32 -4.27
CA GLN A 188 -0.15 -14.13 -2.82
C GLN A 188 1.30 -14.24 -2.32
N GLN A 189 2.25 -14.38 -3.23
CA GLN A 189 3.68 -14.50 -2.97
C GLN A 189 4.46 -13.55 -3.88
N LEU A 190 5.66 -13.17 -3.45
CA LEU A 190 6.60 -12.41 -4.26
C LEU A 190 7.90 -13.21 -4.32
N ARG A 191 7.94 -14.17 -5.22
CA ARG A 191 9.09 -15.05 -5.49
C ARG A 191 9.10 -15.42 -6.96
N ASP A 192 10.28 -15.73 -7.47
CA ASP A 192 10.47 -16.22 -8.85
C ASP A 192 9.82 -15.31 -9.91
N VAL A 193 9.98 -14.01 -9.74
CA VAL A 193 9.49 -13.02 -10.71
C VAL A 193 10.53 -12.91 -11.83
N HIS A 194 10.07 -13.12 -13.06
CA HIS A 194 10.89 -13.01 -14.28
C HIS A 194 10.27 -12.00 -15.24
N PHE A 195 11.11 -11.21 -15.92
CA PHE A 195 10.72 -10.21 -16.92
C PHE A 195 11.25 -10.55 -18.29
#